data_a24d9f321e9dbefa3fd4807da119ba90
#
_entry.id   a24d9f321e9dbefa3fd4807da119ba90
#
_cell.length_a   1.000
_cell.length_b   1.000
_cell.length_c   1.000
_cell.angle_alpha   90.00
_cell.angle_beta   90.00
_cell.angle_gamma   90.00
#
_symmetry.space_group_name_H-M   'P 1'
#
loop_
_entity.id
_entity.type
_entity.pdbx_description
1 polymer ?
#
loop_
_entity_poly.entity_id
_entity_poly.type
_entity_poly.pdbx_seq_one_letter_code
_entity_poly.pdbx_strand_id
1 'polypeptide(L)'
;MRVRPRINRWTEARRNLVFSSSISKSLVQPHFVVSGKDIDEPISGMPGIQRQSIDVLLKTIAEDIKHGLSAHMLFTVVEPEHKDSVASAASDMDMHGIIAVREIKKHFGEQIVLFTDVCLCTATDHGHCGIIVDHQIDNDVTVQRLVEIAIAHA
;
A
#
# COMPACT_ATOMS: atom_id res chain seq x y z
N MET A 1 -15.53 -0.70 -29.63
CA MET A 1 -14.09 -0.36 -29.57
C MET A 1 -13.46 -1.25 -28.49
N ARG A 2 -12.46 -2.08 -28.82
CA ARG A 2 -11.77 -2.87 -27.76
C ARG A 2 -10.79 -1.97 -27.04
N VAL A 3 -10.98 -1.75 -25.74
CA VAL A 3 -10.00 -1.08 -24.88
C VAL A 3 -8.79 -2.00 -24.76
N ARG A 4 -7.60 -1.50 -25.12
CA ARG A 4 -6.33 -2.21 -24.93
C ARG A 4 -5.62 -1.61 -23.73
N PRO A 5 -5.59 -2.28 -22.56
CA PRO A 5 -4.87 -1.77 -21.41
C PRO A 5 -3.37 -1.72 -21.72
N ARG A 6 -2.76 -0.55 -21.51
CA ARG A 6 -1.33 -0.31 -21.75
C ARG A 6 -0.63 0.22 -20.50
N ILE A 7 -1.22 0.02 -19.35
CA ILE A 7 -0.77 0.58 -18.08
C ILE A 7 0.72 0.32 -17.79
N ASN A 8 1.21 -0.88 -18.13
CA ASN A 8 2.61 -1.28 -17.94
C ASN A 8 3.59 -0.57 -18.88
N ARG A 9 3.12 0.23 -19.83
CA ARG A 9 3.94 0.99 -20.81
C ARG A 9 3.89 2.49 -20.61
N TRP A 10 3.09 3.01 -19.70
CA TRP A 10 2.85 4.45 -19.57
C TRP A 10 4.08 5.21 -19.05
N THR A 11 4.74 4.69 -18.02
CA THR A 11 5.90 5.35 -17.43
C THR A 11 7.17 4.55 -17.60
N GLU A 12 8.32 5.19 -17.47
CA GLU A 12 9.61 4.51 -17.52
C GLU A 12 9.74 3.50 -16.37
N ALA A 13 9.34 3.88 -15.16
CA ALA A 13 9.36 3.01 -13.99
C ALA A 13 8.55 1.71 -14.23
N ARG A 14 7.33 1.82 -14.81
CA ARG A 14 6.51 0.65 -15.16
C ARG A 14 7.14 -0.22 -16.24
N ARG A 15 7.73 0.38 -17.27
CA ARG A 15 8.45 -0.38 -18.30
C ARG A 15 9.65 -1.12 -17.73
N ASN A 16 10.41 -0.47 -16.86
CA ASN A 16 11.57 -1.07 -16.20
C ASN A 16 11.17 -2.25 -15.31
N LEU A 17 10.09 -2.11 -14.53
CA LEU A 17 9.58 -3.17 -13.68
C LEU A 17 9.20 -4.44 -14.46
N VAL A 18 8.57 -4.27 -15.63
CA VAL A 18 8.00 -5.41 -16.39
C VAL A 18 8.99 -5.98 -17.42
N PHE A 19 9.83 -5.13 -18.05
CA PHE A 19 10.61 -5.52 -19.22
C PHE A 19 12.13 -5.43 -19.02
N SER A 20 12.61 -5.00 -17.85
CA SER A 20 14.06 -4.91 -17.60
C SER A 20 14.67 -6.30 -17.37
N SER A 21 15.89 -6.50 -17.88
CA SER A 21 16.72 -7.64 -17.53
C SER A 21 17.50 -7.45 -16.22
N SER A 22 17.47 -6.24 -15.65
CA SER A 22 18.13 -5.95 -14.36
C SER A 22 17.25 -6.41 -13.21
N ILE A 23 17.79 -7.24 -12.34
CA ILE A 23 17.08 -7.75 -11.14
C ILE A 23 16.62 -6.59 -10.25
N SER A 24 17.48 -5.59 -9.99
CA SER A 24 17.14 -4.45 -9.12
C SER A 24 15.90 -3.68 -9.59
N LYS A 25 15.71 -3.57 -10.90
CA LYS A 25 14.55 -2.90 -11.49
C LYS A 25 13.26 -3.70 -11.46
N SER A 26 13.35 -4.99 -11.13
CA SER A 26 12.20 -5.91 -11.01
C SER A 26 11.82 -6.19 -9.56
N LEU A 27 12.54 -5.63 -8.58
CA LEU A 27 12.21 -5.77 -7.17
C LEU A 27 11.12 -4.77 -6.77
N VAL A 28 10.28 -5.19 -5.82
CA VAL A 28 9.27 -4.35 -5.18
C VAL A 28 9.60 -4.28 -3.69
N GLN A 29 9.90 -3.07 -3.20
CA GLN A 29 10.23 -2.85 -1.79
C GLN A 29 8.96 -2.68 -0.96
N PRO A 30 8.74 -3.52 0.09
CA PRO A 30 7.63 -3.34 1.00
C PRO A 30 7.91 -2.24 2.02
N HIS A 31 6.88 -1.45 2.35
CA HIS A 31 6.91 -0.42 3.36
C HIS A 31 5.69 -0.52 4.26
N PHE A 32 5.86 -0.28 5.56
CA PHE A 32 4.79 -0.31 6.55
C PHE A 32 4.62 1.08 7.13
N VAL A 33 3.51 1.74 6.81
CA VAL A 33 3.22 3.10 7.28
C VAL A 33 2.38 3.09 8.54
N VAL A 34 2.79 3.91 9.51
CA VAL A 34 2.09 4.16 10.78
C VAL A 34 1.72 5.64 10.90
N SER A 35 0.76 5.93 11.77
CA SER A 35 0.44 7.31 12.17
C SER A 35 1.58 7.94 12.97
N GLY A 36 1.59 9.27 13.04
CA GLY A 36 2.57 10.02 13.83
C GLY A 36 3.66 10.72 13.01
N LYS A 37 4.77 11.06 13.67
CA LYS A 37 5.87 11.80 13.10
C LYS A 37 7.20 11.33 13.67
N ASP A 38 8.25 11.33 12.82
CA ASP A 38 9.62 10.92 13.18
C ASP A 38 9.71 9.48 13.73
N ILE A 39 8.78 8.58 13.30
CA ILE A 39 8.75 7.18 13.72
C ILE A 39 9.53 6.33 12.73
N ASP A 40 10.47 5.53 13.25
CA ASP A 40 11.27 4.55 12.52
C ASP A 40 11.54 3.34 13.44
N GLU A 41 10.59 2.40 13.50
CA GLU A 41 10.57 1.30 14.46
C GLU A 41 10.79 -0.04 13.76
N PRO A 42 11.75 -0.88 14.22
CA PRO A 42 11.97 -2.18 13.63
C PRO A 42 10.81 -3.14 13.86
N ILE A 43 10.49 -3.95 12.85
CA ILE A 43 9.52 -5.04 12.97
C ILE A 43 10.26 -6.28 13.43
N SER A 44 9.99 -6.77 14.64
CA SER A 44 10.73 -7.87 15.27
C SER A 44 10.76 -9.17 14.46
N GLY A 45 9.71 -9.45 13.70
CA GLY A 45 9.61 -10.64 12.83
C GLY A 45 10.20 -10.46 11.43
N MET A 46 10.66 -9.25 11.07
CA MET A 46 11.14 -8.90 9.72
C MET A 46 12.44 -8.10 9.79
N PRO A 47 13.60 -8.76 9.95
CA PRO A 47 14.88 -8.08 10.07
C PRO A 47 15.15 -7.14 8.89
N GLY A 48 15.51 -5.87 9.19
CA GLY A 48 15.79 -4.83 8.21
C GLY A 48 14.54 -4.09 7.68
N ILE A 49 13.33 -4.47 8.11
CA ILE A 49 12.10 -3.77 7.75
C ILE A 49 11.59 -2.97 8.95
N GLN A 50 11.14 -1.75 8.68
CA GLN A 50 10.70 -0.78 9.69
C GLN A 50 9.22 -0.45 9.51
N ARG A 51 8.56 -0.06 10.62
CA ARG A 51 7.32 0.73 10.58
C ARG A 51 7.70 2.20 10.60
N GLN A 52 7.21 2.96 9.67
CA GLN A 52 7.64 4.33 9.48
C GLN A 52 6.46 5.30 9.40
N SER A 53 6.59 6.47 10.02
CA SER A 53 5.70 7.59 9.75
C SER A 53 5.93 8.13 8.33
N ILE A 54 4.97 8.87 7.80
CA ILE A 54 4.98 9.35 6.41
C ILE A 54 6.25 10.16 6.08
N ASP A 55 6.67 11.04 7.00
CA ASP A 55 7.83 11.89 6.83
C ASP A 55 9.16 11.12 6.77
N VAL A 56 9.27 10.02 7.51
CA VAL A 56 10.42 9.11 7.45
C VAL A 56 10.35 8.24 6.21
N LEU A 57 9.19 7.68 5.90
CA LEU A 57 8.94 6.86 4.72
C LEU A 57 9.32 7.56 3.41
N LEU A 58 8.99 8.85 3.27
CA LEU A 58 9.38 9.63 2.08
C LEU A 58 10.91 9.72 1.92
N LYS A 59 11.67 9.83 3.01
CA LYS A 59 13.14 9.80 2.97
C LYS A 59 13.66 8.43 2.57
N THR A 60 13.08 7.37 3.11
CA THR A 60 13.43 5.97 2.76
C THR A 60 13.20 5.71 1.28
N ILE A 61 12.04 6.05 0.73
CA ILE A 61 11.76 5.90 -0.71
C ILE A 61 12.76 6.70 -1.56
N ALA A 62 13.13 7.92 -1.15
CA ALA A 62 14.12 8.72 -1.87
C ALA A 62 15.50 8.04 -1.90
N GLU A 63 15.91 7.37 -0.82
CA GLU A 63 17.16 6.58 -0.80
C GLU A 63 17.06 5.32 -1.67
N ASP A 64 15.94 4.61 -1.62
CA ASP A 64 15.69 3.44 -2.47
C ASP A 64 15.81 3.77 -3.96
N ILE A 65 15.26 4.91 -4.38
CA ILE A 65 15.37 5.40 -5.76
C ILE A 65 16.83 5.62 -6.16
N LYS A 66 17.67 6.19 -5.27
CA LYS A 66 19.11 6.36 -5.53
C LYS A 66 19.83 5.02 -5.73
N HIS A 67 19.36 3.97 -5.09
CA HIS A 67 19.87 2.60 -5.25
C HIS A 67 19.24 1.85 -6.44
N GLY A 68 18.39 2.52 -7.22
CA GLY A 68 17.80 1.97 -8.44
C GLY A 68 16.50 1.19 -8.23
N LEU A 69 15.92 1.24 -7.03
CA LEU A 69 14.60 0.68 -6.75
C LEU A 69 13.53 1.72 -7.14
N SER A 70 12.59 1.33 -7.99
CA SER A 70 11.53 2.22 -8.47
C SER A 70 10.12 1.65 -8.26
N ALA A 71 10.00 0.50 -7.63
CA ALA A 71 8.72 -0.11 -7.32
C ALA A 71 8.60 -0.34 -5.81
N HIS A 72 7.51 0.16 -5.23
CA HIS A 72 7.26 0.18 -3.80
C HIS A 72 5.86 -0.35 -3.51
N MET A 73 5.70 -1.13 -2.45
CA MET A 73 4.42 -1.65 -1.99
C MET A 73 4.12 -1.15 -0.59
N LEU A 74 3.00 -0.48 -0.42
CA LEU A 74 2.60 0.15 0.83
C LEU A 74 1.60 -0.71 1.59
N PHE A 75 1.92 -0.99 2.84
CA PHE A 75 1.04 -1.62 3.83
C PHE A 75 0.69 -0.60 4.92
N THR A 76 -0.58 -0.41 5.18
CA THR A 76 -1.05 0.44 6.29
C THR A 76 -1.13 -0.39 7.57
N VAL A 77 -0.48 0.07 8.62
CA VAL A 77 -0.60 -0.51 9.97
C VAL A 77 -1.67 0.29 10.71
N VAL A 78 -2.86 -0.30 10.84
CA VAL A 78 -4.00 0.33 11.50
C VAL A 78 -3.92 0.04 13.00
N GLU A 79 -4.05 1.09 13.82
CA GLU A 79 -4.07 0.98 15.27
C GLU A 79 -5.34 0.24 15.75
N PRO A 80 -5.27 -0.53 16.86
CA PRO A 80 -6.39 -1.34 17.33
C PRO A 80 -7.70 -0.57 17.52
N GLU A 81 -7.63 0.69 17.96
CA GLU A 81 -8.79 1.56 18.21
C GLU A 81 -9.52 2.00 16.93
N HIS A 82 -8.87 1.88 15.77
CA HIS A 82 -9.45 2.19 14.46
C HIS A 82 -9.92 0.96 13.68
N LYS A 83 -9.79 -0.23 14.29
CA LYS A 83 -10.26 -1.47 13.67
C LYS A 83 -11.72 -1.73 14.00
N ASP A 84 -12.46 -2.24 13.02
CA ASP A 84 -13.85 -2.65 13.18
C ASP A 84 -14.18 -3.89 12.32
N SER A 85 -15.41 -4.38 12.41
CA SER A 85 -15.83 -5.59 11.71
C SER A 85 -15.91 -5.45 10.19
N VAL A 86 -15.88 -4.22 9.65
CA VAL A 86 -16.03 -3.91 8.22
C VAL A 86 -14.81 -3.23 7.61
N ALA A 87 -13.71 -3.11 8.38
CA ALA A 87 -12.47 -2.47 7.94
C ALA A 87 -12.67 -1.03 7.44
N SER A 88 -13.45 -0.20 8.15
CA SER A 88 -13.80 1.16 7.70
C SER A 88 -12.56 2.04 7.52
N ALA A 89 -11.56 1.90 8.38
CA ALA A 89 -10.29 2.61 8.30
C ALA A 89 -9.52 2.41 6.97
N ALA A 90 -9.72 1.27 6.28
CA ALA A 90 -9.00 0.98 5.03
C ALA A 90 -9.41 1.86 3.86
N SER A 91 -10.58 2.52 3.91
CA SER A 91 -11.05 3.45 2.87
C SER A 91 -11.31 4.86 3.39
N ASP A 92 -11.01 5.13 4.65
CA ASP A 92 -11.16 6.45 5.24
C ASP A 92 -10.09 7.39 4.68
N MET A 93 -10.56 8.50 4.06
CA MET A 93 -9.70 9.46 3.36
C MET A 93 -8.80 10.26 4.31
N ASP A 94 -9.07 10.26 5.61
CA ASP A 94 -8.31 10.92 6.64
C ASP A 94 -7.33 9.97 7.36
N MET A 95 -7.38 8.66 7.04
CA MET A 95 -6.42 7.69 7.58
C MET A 95 -5.03 7.86 6.96
N HIS A 96 -4.02 7.69 7.82
CA HIS A 96 -2.61 7.85 7.45
C HIS A 96 -2.18 7.01 6.24
N GLY A 97 -2.80 5.85 5.99
CA GLY A 97 -2.54 5.03 4.81
C GLY A 97 -2.89 5.74 3.50
N ILE A 98 -4.10 6.32 3.42
CA ILE A 98 -4.54 7.09 2.25
C ILE A 98 -3.75 8.39 2.10
N ILE A 99 -3.48 9.07 3.22
CA ILE A 99 -2.62 10.26 3.23
C ILE A 99 -1.22 9.92 2.70
N ALA A 100 -0.65 8.78 3.11
CA ALA A 100 0.66 8.32 2.62
C ALA A 100 0.66 8.10 1.10
N VAL A 101 -0.36 7.47 0.54
CA VAL A 101 -0.49 7.28 -0.93
C VAL A 101 -0.45 8.63 -1.64
N ARG A 102 -1.22 9.62 -1.17
CA ARG A 102 -1.24 10.98 -1.75
C ARG A 102 0.12 11.68 -1.65
N GLU A 103 0.75 11.65 -0.48
CA GLU A 103 2.05 12.30 -0.27
C GLU A 103 3.16 11.62 -1.08
N ILE A 104 3.20 10.29 -1.16
CA ILE A 104 4.15 9.56 -1.99
C ILE A 104 3.95 9.92 -3.47
N LYS A 105 2.72 9.93 -3.96
CA LYS A 105 2.42 10.30 -5.36
C LYS A 105 2.74 11.76 -5.66
N LYS A 106 2.51 12.66 -4.74
CA LYS A 106 2.86 14.08 -4.85
C LYS A 106 4.38 14.31 -4.94
N HIS A 107 5.17 13.56 -4.16
CA HIS A 107 6.63 13.72 -4.11
C HIS A 107 7.34 13.06 -5.28
N PHE A 108 6.94 11.85 -5.65
CA PHE A 108 7.69 11.02 -6.60
C PHE A 108 6.99 10.87 -7.97
N GLY A 109 5.67 11.09 -8.05
CA GLY A 109 4.92 11.08 -9.30
C GLY A 109 5.12 9.81 -10.11
N GLU A 110 5.61 9.97 -11.34
CA GLU A 110 5.83 8.89 -12.29
C GLU A 110 7.23 8.24 -12.19
N GLN A 111 8.10 8.73 -11.28
CA GLN A 111 9.42 8.15 -11.05
C GLN A 111 9.32 6.74 -10.45
N ILE A 112 8.21 6.44 -9.77
CA ILE A 112 7.98 5.17 -9.10
C ILE A 112 6.69 4.49 -9.56
N VAL A 113 6.65 3.18 -9.33
CA VAL A 113 5.42 2.38 -9.33
C VAL A 113 5.04 2.15 -7.88
N LEU A 114 3.90 2.70 -7.45
CA LEU A 114 3.36 2.46 -6.13
C LEU A 114 2.26 1.40 -6.22
N PHE A 115 2.42 0.33 -5.46
CA PHE A 115 1.41 -0.67 -5.18
C PHE A 115 0.81 -0.39 -3.81
N THR A 116 -0.49 -0.59 -3.67
CA THR A 116 -1.18 -0.53 -2.40
C THR A 116 -1.83 -1.87 -2.09
N ASP A 117 -1.81 -2.28 -0.84
CA ASP A 117 -2.47 -3.50 -0.41
C ASP A 117 -3.98 -3.26 -0.28
N VAL A 118 -4.78 -3.94 -1.11
CA VAL A 118 -6.25 -3.92 -1.04
C VAL A 118 -6.70 -5.16 -0.27
N CYS A 119 -6.64 -5.08 1.04
CA CYS A 119 -7.01 -6.16 1.97
C CYS A 119 -7.76 -5.60 3.19
N LEU A 120 -8.57 -6.45 3.83
CA LEU A 120 -9.33 -6.08 5.02
C LEU A 120 -8.61 -6.42 6.33
N CYS A 121 -7.77 -7.47 6.37
CA CYS A 121 -7.24 -8.03 7.62
C CYS A 121 -6.43 -7.03 8.48
N THR A 122 -5.83 -6.01 7.85
CA THR A 122 -5.08 -4.96 8.57
C THR A 122 -6.00 -4.01 9.34
N ALA A 123 -7.26 -3.89 8.91
CA ALA A 123 -8.24 -2.94 9.45
C ALA A 123 -9.48 -3.61 10.08
N THR A 124 -9.62 -4.95 10.00
CA THR A 124 -10.65 -5.68 10.73
C THR A 124 -10.21 -5.98 12.17
N ASP A 125 -11.14 -5.93 13.10
CA ASP A 125 -10.93 -6.26 14.51
C ASP A 125 -10.70 -7.77 14.75
N HIS A 126 -11.30 -8.60 13.91
CA HIS A 126 -11.18 -10.06 13.93
C HIS A 126 -10.00 -10.60 13.08
N GLY A 127 -9.31 -9.75 12.30
CA GLY A 127 -8.12 -10.11 11.53
C GLY A 127 -8.35 -10.97 10.28
N HIS A 128 -9.58 -11.21 9.85
CA HIS A 128 -9.88 -11.94 8.61
C HIS A 128 -9.94 -10.98 7.39
N CYS A 129 -9.59 -11.52 6.21
CA CYS A 129 -9.64 -10.78 4.94
C CYS A 129 -11.04 -10.77 4.30
N GLY A 130 -12.10 -10.73 5.10
CA GLY A 130 -13.48 -10.74 4.62
C GLY A 130 -14.45 -10.27 5.69
N ILE A 131 -15.63 -9.84 5.28
CA ILE A 131 -16.72 -9.44 6.15
C ILE A 131 -17.42 -10.70 6.66
N ILE A 132 -17.58 -10.79 7.97
CA ILE A 132 -18.22 -11.95 8.62
C ILE A 132 -19.70 -11.64 8.80
N VAL A 133 -20.55 -12.53 8.25
CA VAL A 133 -22.00 -12.55 8.44
C VAL A 133 -22.35 -13.96 8.89
N ASP A 134 -23.16 -14.10 9.96
CA ASP A 134 -23.57 -15.40 10.50
C ASP A 134 -22.42 -16.39 10.71
N HIS A 135 -21.30 -15.92 11.28
CA HIS A 135 -20.07 -16.68 11.53
C HIS A 135 -19.33 -17.21 10.29
N GLN A 136 -19.65 -16.71 9.10
CA GLN A 136 -18.98 -17.07 7.85
C GLN A 136 -18.58 -15.82 7.07
N ILE A 137 -17.54 -15.92 6.24
CA ILE A 137 -17.17 -14.82 5.34
C ILE A 137 -18.22 -14.76 4.23
N ASP A 138 -18.91 -13.62 4.12
CA ASP A 138 -19.79 -13.31 3.01
C ASP A 138 -18.96 -12.77 1.85
N ASN A 139 -18.96 -13.52 0.73
CA ASN A 139 -18.18 -13.17 -0.44
C ASN A 139 -18.63 -11.87 -1.11
N ASP A 140 -19.94 -11.68 -1.28
CA ASP A 140 -20.46 -10.57 -2.07
C ASP A 140 -20.29 -9.24 -1.33
N VAL A 141 -20.57 -9.23 -0.03
CA VAL A 141 -20.31 -8.06 0.83
C VAL A 141 -18.81 -7.75 0.90
N THR A 142 -17.98 -8.79 1.01
CA THR A 142 -16.52 -8.64 1.01
C THR A 142 -16.00 -8.03 -0.28
N VAL A 143 -16.44 -8.52 -1.44
CA VAL A 143 -16.01 -7.99 -2.74
C VAL A 143 -16.43 -6.53 -2.90
N GLN A 144 -17.65 -6.18 -2.50
CA GLN A 144 -18.10 -4.78 -2.51
C GLN A 144 -17.20 -3.90 -1.64
N ARG A 145 -16.83 -4.36 -0.45
CA ARG A 145 -15.92 -3.64 0.46
C ARG A 145 -14.52 -3.46 -0.14
N LEU A 146 -13.96 -4.49 -0.78
CA LEU A 146 -12.67 -4.40 -1.48
C LEU A 146 -12.70 -3.39 -2.64
N VAL A 147 -13.83 -3.28 -3.36
CA VAL A 147 -14.01 -2.26 -4.41
C VAL A 147 -13.95 -0.85 -3.81
N GLU A 148 -14.62 -0.60 -2.68
CA GLU A 148 -14.59 0.70 -2.01
C GLU A 148 -13.15 1.08 -1.58
N ILE A 149 -12.40 0.12 -1.02
CA ILE A 149 -10.99 0.31 -0.65
C ILE A 149 -10.16 0.63 -1.90
N ALA A 150 -10.31 -0.13 -2.97
CA ALA A 150 -9.57 0.08 -4.21
C ALA A 150 -9.85 1.48 -4.81
N ILE A 151 -11.09 1.96 -4.74
CA ILE A 151 -11.46 3.31 -5.20
C ILE A 151 -10.81 4.38 -4.31
N ALA A 152 -10.77 4.18 -2.99
CA ALA A 152 -10.13 5.12 -2.08
C ALA A 152 -8.61 5.23 -2.30
N HIS A 153 -7.98 4.15 -2.79
CA HIS A 153 -6.54 4.11 -3.12
C HIS A 153 -6.21 4.69 -4.50
N ALA A 154 -7.17 4.89 -5.37
CA ALA A 154 -6.97 5.35 -6.76
C ALA A 154 -6.97 6.87 -6.89
#